data_d9a509372db071454f7303169b39cacc
#
_entry.id   d9a509372db071454f7303169b39cacc
#
_cell.length_a   1.000
_cell.length_b   1.000
_cell.length_c   1.000
_cell.angle_alpha   90.00
_cell.angle_beta   90.00
_cell.angle_gamma   90.00
#
_symmetry.space_group_name_H-M   'P 1'
#
loop_
_entity.id
_entity.type
_entity.pdbx_description
1 polymer ?
#
loop_
_entity_poly.entity_id
_entity_poly.type
_entity_poly.pdbx_seq_one_letter_code
_entity_poly.pdbx_strand_id
1 'polypeptide(L)'
;MSMEEKRSLSGLSVEEIRELWSKTYNRDGKPDWSHIFPYYRDDVVFKDSIQEIRGLEDFKAMCKRLTKRCQQLKMHLPSVVKGTDCIFIQWEMTMMFKRYPSSTLYGTTKLELDEDGRIRSQRDYFDLWGDIFDNIPWFAGPYRRFMRRKFG
;
A
#
# COMPACT_ATOMS: atom_id res chain seq x y z
N MET A 1 3.98 19.50 21.32
CA MET A 1 3.55 18.87 20.05
C MET A 1 4.64 19.09 19.03
N SER A 2 5.37 18.05 18.68
CA SER A 2 6.29 18.16 17.54
C SER A 2 5.43 18.19 16.27
N MET A 3 5.44 19.32 15.59
CA MET A 3 4.97 19.36 14.19
C MET A 3 5.87 18.39 13.42
N GLU A 4 5.32 17.27 12.93
CA GLU A 4 6.04 16.41 12.01
C GLU A 4 6.51 17.28 10.82
N GLU A 5 7.81 17.36 10.62
CA GLU A 5 8.40 18.13 9.54
C GLU A 5 7.89 17.56 8.21
N LYS A 6 7.12 18.35 7.47
CA LYS A 6 6.59 17.96 6.16
C LYS A 6 7.74 17.84 5.16
N ARG A 7 7.73 16.76 4.39
CA ARG A 7 8.78 16.41 3.42
C ARG A 7 8.22 16.31 2.00
N SER A 8 9.11 16.45 1.03
CA SER A 8 8.80 16.40 -0.40
C SER A 8 9.43 15.19 -1.07
N LEU A 9 8.70 14.56 -1.99
CA LEU A 9 9.20 13.50 -2.85
C LEU A 9 9.85 14.03 -4.13
N SER A 10 9.62 15.30 -4.49
CA SER A 10 10.08 15.86 -5.77
C SER A 10 11.59 15.82 -5.93
N GLY A 11 12.34 16.01 -4.84
CA GLY A 11 13.81 15.98 -4.84
C GLY A 11 14.42 14.58 -4.76
N LEU A 12 13.63 13.54 -4.54
CA LEU A 12 14.13 12.19 -4.38
C LEU A 12 14.31 11.48 -5.73
N SER A 13 15.37 10.70 -5.84
CA SER A 13 15.56 9.78 -6.96
C SER A 13 14.61 8.58 -6.88
N VAL A 14 14.50 7.85 -7.97
CA VAL A 14 13.71 6.60 -8.01
C VAL A 14 14.22 5.59 -6.97
N GLU A 15 15.55 5.47 -6.80
CA GLU A 15 16.13 4.54 -5.82
C GLU A 15 15.87 4.98 -4.38
N GLU A 16 15.92 6.28 -4.08
CA GLU A 16 15.55 6.80 -2.76
C GLU A 16 14.08 6.56 -2.44
N ILE A 17 13.18 6.72 -3.42
CA ILE A 17 11.76 6.39 -3.28
C ILE A 17 11.57 4.89 -3.05
N ARG A 18 12.25 4.05 -3.81
CA ARG A 18 12.24 2.60 -3.64
C ARG A 18 12.68 2.21 -2.23
N GLU A 19 13.80 2.73 -1.78
CA GLU A 19 14.33 2.48 -0.44
C GLU A 19 13.33 2.94 0.64
N LEU A 20 12.74 4.13 0.49
CA LEU A 20 11.77 4.68 1.42
C LEU A 20 10.54 3.76 1.57
N TRP A 21 9.95 3.30 0.48
CA TRP A 21 8.78 2.41 0.51
C TRP A 21 9.11 0.97 0.90
N SER A 22 10.34 0.51 0.74
CA SER A 22 10.76 -0.83 1.16
C SER A 22 10.94 -0.97 2.67
N LYS A 23 11.09 0.14 3.41
CA LYS A 23 11.22 0.17 4.87
C LYS A 23 9.86 -0.03 5.54
N THR A 24 9.41 -1.28 5.65
CA THR A 24 8.09 -1.62 6.17
C THR A 24 8.11 -2.10 7.63
N TYR A 25 9.28 -2.03 8.29
CA TYR A 25 9.46 -2.47 9.66
C TYR A 25 10.06 -1.38 10.53
N ASN A 26 9.61 -1.32 11.79
CA ASN A 26 10.29 -0.51 12.80
C ASN A 26 11.53 -1.24 13.35
N ARG A 27 12.22 -0.60 14.32
CA ARG A 27 13.43 -1.16 14.96
C ARG A 27 13.19 -2.50 15.67
N ASP A 28 11.95 -2.78 16.08
CA ASP A 28 11.56 -4.02 16.76
C ASP A 28 11.12 -5.12 15.77
N GLY A 29 11.28 -4.90 14.47
CA GLY A 29 10.88 -5.84 13.41
C GLY A 29 9.37 -5.96 13.21
N LYS A 30 8.58 -5.02 13.74
CA LYS A 30 7.13 -4.97 13.54
C LYS A 30 6.78 -4.16 12.31
N PRO A 31 5.71 -4.53 11.56
CA PRO A 31 5.24 -3.75 10.42
C PRO A 31 4.95 -2.30 10.82
N ASP A 32 5.50 -1.35 10.06
CA ASP A 32 5.38 0.07 10.33
C ASP A 32 5.58 0.89 9.03
N TRP A 33 4.69 1.82 8.75
CA TRP A 33 4.79 2.78 7.64
C TRP A 33 4.88 4.23 8.12
N SER A 34 5.04 4.47 9.41
CA SER A 34 5.01 5.84 9.96
C SER A 34 6.05 6.77 9.33
N HIS A 35 7.18 6.25 8.85
CA HIS A 35 8.26 7.02 8.23
C HIS A 35 7.86 7.68 6.89
N ILE A 36 6.80 7.21 6.22
CA ILE A 36 6.31 7.84 4.97
C ILE A 36 5.29 8.94 5.22
N PHE A 37 4.65 9.00 6.37
CA PHE A 37 3.60 9.98 6.66
C PHE A 37 4.01 11.45 6.50
N PRO A 38 5.25 11.87 6.78
CA PRO A 38 5.70 13.25 6.53
C PRO A 38 5.59 13.70 5.07
N TYR A 39 5.55 12.77 4.13
CA TYR A 39 5.42 13.06 2.69
C TYR A 39 3.98 13.28 2.23
N TYR A 40 3.00 13.08 3.11
CA TYR A 40 1.57 13.23 2.80
C TYR A 40 1.04 14.59 3.20
N ARG A 41 0.08 15.10 2.42
CA ARG A 41 -0.73 16.26 2.83
C ARG A 41 -1.70 15.83 3.93
N ASP A 42 -2.14 16.82 4.74
CA ASP A 42 -3.11 16.56 5.79
C ASP A 42 -4.50 16.20 5.22
N ASP A 43 -4.83 16.69 4.03
CA ASP A 43 -6.08 16.46 3.30
C ASP A 43 -5.98 15.35 2.25
N VAL A 44 -4.99 14.46 2.34
CA VAL A 44 -4.79 13.36 1.39
C VAL A 44 -6.04 12.51 1.20
N VAL A 45 -6.25 12.05 -0.03
CA VAL A 45 -7.29 11.06 -0.35
C VAL A 45 -6.62 9.73 -0.72
N PHE A 46 -6.90 8.72 0.08
CA PHE A 46 -6.49 7.33 -0.19
C PHE A 46 -7.66 6.53 -0.75
N LYS A 47 -7.40 5.69 -1.73
CA LYS A 47 -8.40 4.78 -2.30
C LYS A 47 -7.77 3.44 -2.67
N ASP A 48 -8.49 2.37 -2.37
CA ASP A 48 -8.16 1.02 -2.82
C ASP A 48 -9.41 0.25 -3.27
N SER A 49 -9.31 -1.08 -3.42
CA SER A 49 -10.44 -1.94 -3.81
C SER A 49 -11.53 -2.05 -2.74
N ILE A 50 -11.24 -1.65 -1.51
CA ILE A 50 -12.11 -1.87 -0.34
C ILE A 50 -12.77 -0.57 0.09
N GLN A 51 -12.04 0.55 0.05
CA GLN A 51 -12.43 1.78 0.74
C GLN A 51 -11.87 3.05 0.11
N GLU A 52 -12.48 4.18 0.46
CA GLU A 52 -11.93 5.52 0.25
C GLU A 52 -11.78 6.20 1.61
N ILE A 53 -10.62 6.78 1.87
CA ILE A 53 -10.29 7.44 3.14
C ILE A 53 -9.83 8.85 2.83
N ARG A 54 -10.35 9.82 3.58
CA ARG A 54 -10.02 11.24 3.45
C ARG A 54 -9.35 11.75 4.70
N GLY A 55 -8.20 12.37 4.52
CA GLY A 55 -7.40 12.93 5.61
C GLY A 55 -6.32 11.99 6.13
N LEU A 56 -5.20 12.60 6.50
CA LEU A 56 -3.99 11.88 6.92
C LEU A 56 -4.20 11.11 8.23
N GLU A 57 -4.97 11.65 9.16
CA GLU A 57 -5.20 10.98 10.47
C GLU A 57 -6.01 9.69 10.30
N ASP A 58 -7.02 9.69 9.44
CA ASP A 58 -7.79 8.48 9.14
C ASP A 58 -6.96 7.46 8.35
N PHE A 59 -6.08 7.94 7.45
CA PHE A 59 -5.12 7.09 6.75
C PHE A 59 -4.11 6.45 7.72
N LYS A 60 -3.54 7.20 8.65
CA LYS A 60 -2.68 6.68 9.72
C LYS A 60 -3.40 5.61 10.56
N ALA A 61 -4.67 5.87 10.92
CA ALA A 61 -5.49 4.93 11.67
C ALA A 61 -5.72 3.62 10.91
N MET A 62 -5.95 3.69 9.59
CA MET A 62 -6.07 2.50 8.73
C MET A 62 -4.76 1.71 8.69
N CYS A 63 -3.62 2.35 8.47
CA CYS A 63 -2.30 1.70 8.49
C CYS A 63 -2.04 1.01 9.85
N LYS A 64 -2.37 1.68 10.95
CA LYS A 64 -2.22 1.12 12.30
C LYS A 64 -3.08 -0.13 12.52
N ARG A 65 -4.34 -0.13 12.02
CA ARG A 65 -5.20 -1.33 12.08
C ARG A 65 -4.61 -2.50 11.29
N LEU A 66 -4.08 -2.23 10.11
CA LEU A 66 -3.47 -3.24 9.25
C LEU A 66 -2.22 -3.84 9.92
N THR A 67 -1.30 -3.03 10.39
CA THR A 67 -0.07 -3.49 11.06
C THR A 67 -0.36 -4.27 12.34
N LYS A 68 -1.39 -3.89 13.11
CA LYS A 68 -1.82 -4.61 14.32
C LYS A 68 -2.30 -6.05 14.02
N ARG A 69 -2.94 -6.26 12.86
CA ARG A 69 -3.43 -7.60 12.44
C ARG A 69 -2.34 -8.47 11.84
N CYS A 70 -1.31 -7.86 11.31
CA CYS A 70 -0.22 -8.53 10.62
C CYS A 70 0.86 -8.97 11.62
N GLN A 71 1.27 -10.25 11.55
CA GLN A 71 2.42 -10.75 12.33
C GLN A 71 3.74 -10.46 11.65
N GLN A 72 3.76 -10.66 10.34
CA GLN A 72 4.92 -10.46 9.48
C GLN A 72 4.47 -9.84 8.17
N LEU A 73 5.31 -8.98 7.62
CA LEU A 73 5.09 -8.36 6.32
C LEU A 73 6.41 -8.40 5.55
N LYS A 74 6.34 -8.85 4.31
CA LYS A 74 7.46 -8.78 3.37
C LYS A 74 7.01 -7.93 2.19
N MET A 75 7.84 -6.96 1.82
CA MET A 75 7.61 -6.08 0.70
C MET A 75 8.76 -6.21 -0.31
N HIS A 76 8.41 -6.45 -1.56
CA HIS A 76 9.32 -6.37 -2.69
C HIS A 76 8.79 -5.34 -3.68
N LEU A 77 9.67 -4.48 -4.19
CA LEU A 77 9.33 -3.39 -5.10
C LEU A 77 10.07 -3.58 -6.44
N PRO A 78 9.50 -4.36 -7.37
CA PRO A 78 10.14 -4.65 -8.65
C PRO A 78 10.37 -3.41 -9.51
N SER A 79 9.44 -2.46 -9.46
CA SER A 79 9.48 -1.29 -10.32
C SER A 79 8.99 -0.03 -9.63
N VAL A 80 9.69 1.08 -9.85
CA VAL A 80 9.28 2.43 -9.46
C VAL A 80 9.46 3.34 -10.67
N VAL A 81 8.40 4.06 -11.04
CA VAL A 81 8.42 5.02 -12.15
C VAL A 81 8.00 6.38 -11.63
N LYS A 82 8.84 7.37 -11.82
CA LYS A 82 8.60 8.75 -11.41
C LYS A 82 8.31 9.62 -12.64
N GLY A 83 7.11 10.19 -12.67
CA GLY A 83 6.70 11.26 -13.60
C GLY A 83 6.89 12.64 -13.00
N THR A 84 6.33 13.66 -13.64
CA THR A 84 6.43 15.05 -13.19
C THR A 84 5.61 15.30 -11.91
N ASP A 85 4.38 14.81 -11.88
CA ASP A 85 3.39 15.04 -10.82
C ASP A 85 2.83 13.73 -10.24
N CYS A 86 3.37 12.59 -10.65
CA CYS A 86 2.94 11.28 -10.17
C CYS A 86 4.08 10.29 -10.06
N ILE A 87 3.90 9.30 -9.19
CA ILE A 87 4.81 8.19 -9.00
C ILE A 87 4.01 6.89 -9.02
N PHE A 88 4.50 5.88 -9.76
CA PHE A 88 3.96 4.53 -9.75
C PHE A 88 4.95 3.59 -9.08
N ILE A 89 4.47 2.83 -8.11
CA ILE A 89 5.26 1.85 -7.37
C ILE A 89 4.60 0.49 -7.54
N GLN A 90 5.26 -0.43 -8.26
CA GLN A 90 4.84 -1.82 -8.30
C GLN A 90 5.34 -2.53 -7.04
N TRP A 91 4.49 -3.32 -6.42
CA TRP A 91 4.83 -4.03 -5.20
C TRP A 91 4.26 -5.45 -5.16
N GLU A 92 5.02 -6.31 -4.51
CA GLU A 92 4.63 -7.64 -4.09
C GLU A 92 4.67 -7.68 -2.57
N MET A 93 3.53 -7.81 -1.94
CA MET A 93 3.39 -7.72 -0.50
C MET A 93 2.87 -9.04 0.05
N THR A 94 3.67 -9.72 0.84
CA THR A 94 3.26 -10.91 1.57
C THR A 94 2.94 -10.57 3.00
N MET A 95 1.70 -10.80 3.39
CA MET A 95 1.22 -10.58 4.75
C MET A 95 0.91 -11.91 5.43
N MET A 96 1.42 -12.07 6.65
CA MET A 96 1.10 -13.20 7.52
C MET A 96 0.21 -12.71 8.66
N PHE A 97 -1.01 -13.22 8.71
CA PHE A 97 -1.99 -12.89 9.73
C PHE A 97 -2.04 -13.94 10.83
N LYS A 98 -2.47 -13.55 12.04
CA LYS A 98 -2.60 -14.47 13.18
C LYS A 98 -3.61 -15.60 12.98
N ARG A 99 -4.64 -15.37 12.18
CA ARG A 99 -5.80 -16.27 12.04
C ARG A 99 -6.05 -16.76 10.62
N TYR A 100 -5.33 -16.27 9.64
CA TYR A 100 -5.55 -16.57 8.22
C TYR A 100 -4.25 -17.02 7.57
N PRO A 101 -4.31 -17.84 6.51
CA PRO A 101 -3.12 -18.19 5.76
C PRO A 101 -2.41 -16.95 5.22
N SER A 102 -1.10 -17.04 5.05
CA SER A 102 -0.34 -15.99 4.40
C SER A 102 -0.79 -15.82 2.95
N SER A 103 -0.88 -14.58 2.52
CA SER A 103 -1.24 -14.23 1.14
C SER A 103 -0.23 -13.26 0.58
N THR A 104 0.15 -13.45 -0.68
CA THR A 104 0.93 -12.48 -1.45
C THR A 104 -0.01 -11.72 -2.36
N LEU A 105 -0.01 -10.39 -2.21
CA LEU A 105 -0.74 -9.47 -3.07
C LEU A 105 0.23 -8.84 -4.06
N TYR A 106 -0.21 -8.74 -5.30
CA TYR A 106 0.49 -8.08 -6.38
C TYR A 106 -0.24 -6.79 -6.72
N GLY A 107 0.41 -5.67 -6.60
CA GLY A 107 -0.27 -4.41 -6.80
C GLY A 107 0.62 -3.29 -7.32
N THR A 108 -0.04 -2.18 -7.56
CA THR A 108 0.60 -0.93 -7.96
C THR A 108 -0.04 0.21 -7.19
N THR A 109 0.78 1.05 -6.62
CA THR A 109 0.36 2.31 -6.01
C THR A 109 0.61 3.44 -7.00
N LYS A 110 -0.40 4.28 -7.24
CA LYS A 110 -0.26 5.57 -7.88
C LYS A 110 -0.28 6.66 -6.80
N LEU A 111 0.78 7.44 -6.73
CA LEU A 111 0.86 8.65 -5.91
C LEU A 111 0.71 9.86 -6.81
N GLU A 112 -0.18 10.78 -6.48
CA GLU A 112 -0.27 12.10 -7.12
C GLU A 112 0.32 13.15 -6.17
N LEU A 113 1.20 13.99 -6.72
CA LEU A 113 1.91 15.01 -5.97
C LEU A 113 1.30 16.37 -6.18
N ASP A 114 1.38 17.22 -5.17
CA ASP A 114 1.10 18.65 -5.27
C ASP A 114 2.35 19.42 -5.78
N GLU A 115 2.22 20.73 -5.87
CA GLU A 115 3.30 21.63 -6.33
C GLU A 115 4.55 21.59 -5.42
N ASP A 116 4.36 21.26 -4.15
CA ASP A 116 5.44 21.12 -3.17
C ASP A 116 6.03 19.68 -3.15
N GLY A 117 5.54 18.79 -4.00
CA GLY A 117 5.98 17.38 -4.06
C GLY A 117 5.47 16.52 -2.92
N ARG A 118 4.37 16.91 -2.27
CA ARG A 118 3.70 16.11 -1.24
C ARG A 118 2.55 15.32 -1.84
N ILE A 119 2.28 14.16 -1.28
CA ILE A 119 1.23 13.26 -1.76
C ILE A 119 -0.14 13.87 -1.42
N ARG A 120 -0.89 14.24 -2.45
CA ARG A 120 -2.27 14.71 -2.35
C ARG A 120 -3.29 13.58 -2.52
N SER A 121 -2.94 12.54 -3.28
CA SER A 121 -3.76 11.33 -3.40
C SER A 121 -2.90 10.09 -3.58
N GLN A 122 -3.41 8.98 -3.06
CA GLN A 122 -2.84 7.65 -3.26
C GLN A 122 -3.95 6.71 -3.71
N ARG A 123 -3.68 5.94 -4.75
CA ARG A 123 -4.55 4.85 -5.17
C ARG A 123 -3.77 3.56 -5.30
N ASP A 124 -4.23 2.54 -4.58
CA ASP A 124 -3.69 1.20 -4.64
C ASP A 124 -4.58 0.33 -5.54
N TYR A 125 -3.95 -0.31 -6.53
CA TYR A 125 -4.55 -1.26 -7.45
C TYR A 125 -4.02 -2.65 -7.15
N PHE A 126 -4.90 -3.56 -6.76
CA PHE A 126 -4.54 -4.96 -6.55
C PHE A 126 -5.77 -5.86 -6.77
N ASP A 127 -5.51 -7.13 -7.02
CA ASP A 127 -6.58 -8.11 -7.21
C ASP A 127 -7.00 -8.73 -5.88
N LEU A 128 -7.99 -8.13 -5.23
CA LEU A 128 -8.54 -8.63 -3.98
C LEU A 128 -9.05 -10.08 -4.11
N TRP A 129 -9.66 -10.41 -5.25
CA TRP A 129 -10.26 -11.73 -5.49
C TRP A 129 -9.20 -12.78 -5.80
N GLY A 130 -8.30 -12.49 -6.75
CA GLY A 130 -7.26 -13.41 -7.16
C GLY A 130 -6.20 -13.65 -6.08
N ASP A 131 -5.81 -12.59 -5.35
CA ASP A 131 -4.70 -12.67 -4.41
C ASP A 131 -5.12 -13.09 -3.00
N ILE A 132 -6.32 -12.69 -2.56
CA ILE A 132 -6.81 -13.01 -1.21
C ILE A 132 -7.81 -14.16 -1.24
N PHE A 133 -8.91 -14.00 -1.97
CA PHE A 133 -9.99 -15.00 -1.95
C PHE A 133 -9.62 -16.31 -2.61
N ASP A 134 -8.66 -16.32 -3.52
CA ASP A 134 -8.14 -17.55 -4.13
C ASP A 134 -7.42 -18.48 -3.12
N ASN A 135 -6.96 -17.94 -2.02
CA ASN A 135 -6.38 -18.72 -0.91
C ASN A 135 -7.43 -19.33 0.04
N ILE A 136 -8.71 -19.06 -0.17
CA ILE A 136 -9.79 -19.65 0.61
C ILE A 136 -10.27 -20.94 -0.10
N PRO A 137 -9.99 -22.17 0.46
CA PRO A 137 -10.18 -23.42 -0.26
C PRO A 137 -11.61 -23.69 -0.75
N TRP A 138 -12.61 -23.30 0.04
CA TRP A 138 -14.02 -23.51 -0.30
C TRP A 138 -14.57 -22.46 -1.26
N PHE A 139 -13.90 -21.33 -1.40
CA PHE A 139 -14.33 -20.20 -2.25
C PHE A 139 -13.66 -20.21 -3.63
N ALA A 140 -12.37 -20.49 -3.69
CA ALA A 140 -11.54 -20.34 -4.88
C ALA A 140 -12.08 -21.15 -6.09
N GLY A 141 -12.38 -22.44 -5.90
CA GLY A 141 -12.85 -23.32 -6.96
C GLY A 141 -14.18 -22.87 -7.60
N PRO A 142 -15.27 -22.70 -6.83
CA PRO A 142 -16.55 -22.20 -7.32
C PRO A 142 -16.45 -20.81 -7.97
N TYR A 143 -15.73 -19.89 -7.36
CA TYR A 143 -15.52 -18.56 -7.90
C TYR A 143 -14.83 -18.57 -9.29
N ARG A 144 -13.70 -19.28 -9.42
CA ARG A 144 -12.98 -19.39 -10.68
C ARG A 144 -13.78 -20.08 -11.76
N ARG A 145 -14.56 -21.11 -11.41
CA ARG A 145 -15.48 -21.77 -12.35
C ARG A 145 -16.55 -20.81 -12.88
N PHE A 146 -17.14 -20.03 -11.96
CA PHE A 146 -18.13 -19.02 -12.32
C PHE A 146 -17.51 -17.97 -13.26
N MET A 147 -16.35 -17.42 -12.90
CA MET A 147 -15.69 -16.37 -13.69
C MET A 147 -15.30 -16.84 -15.09
N ARG A 148 -14.76 -18.07 -15.21
CA ARG A 148 -14.43 -18.64 -16.54
C ARG A 148 -15.66 -18.83 -17.43
N ARG A 149 -16.79 -19.22 -16.85
CA ARG A 149 -18.05 -19.38 -17.63
C ARG A 149 -18.61 -18.05 -18.13
N LYS A 150 -18.38 -16.96 -17.40
CA LYS A 150 -18.98 -15.66 -17.71
C LYS A 150 -18.07 -14.75 -18.52
N PHE A 151 -16.77 -14.84 -18.32
CA PHE A 151 -15.80 -13.88 -18.85
C PHE A 151 -14.55 -14.52 -19.49
N GLY A 152 -14.36 -15.81 -19.36
CA GLY A 152 -13.21 -16.55 -19.90
C GLY A 152 -13.42 -17.14 -21.30
#